data_839570a74701627a05566142e27eadcb
#
_entry.id   839570a74701627a05566142e27eadcb
#
_cell.length_a   1.000
_cell.length_b   1.000
_cell.length_c   1.000
_cell.angle_alpha   90.00
_cell.angle_beta   90.00
_cell.angle_gamma   90.00
#
_symmetry.space_group_name_H-M   'P 1'
#
loop_
_entity.id
_entity.type
_entity.pdbx_description
1 polymer ?
#
loop_
_entity_poly.entity_id
_entity_poly.type
_entity_poly.pdbx_seq_one_letter_code
_entity_poly.pdbx_strand_id
1 'polypeptide(L)'
;MKLWAGRFQKETDTLVNDFNSSIGFDARLYKQDIQGSMAHAAMLGRQGIIEEHEAEKIINGLKTILSEIEGDGVEFSLDNEDIHMNIEAMLTQRIGDAGKRLHTARSRNDQVAVDTRLYVKEEIPVLIGKVLDLERVLVKKAKAHLDTVMPGYTHLQRAQPTTFAHYMICLLYTSPSPRDRSVSRMPSAA
;
A
#
# COMPACT_ATOMS: atom_id res chain seq x y z
N MET A 1 7.28 27.58 4.93
CA MET A 1 8.58 27.39 4.25
C MET A 1 8.77 25.90 4.09
N LYS A 2 8.96 25.39 2.86
CA LYS A 2 9.12 23.94 2.61
C LYS A 2 10.41 23.44 3.27
N LEU A 3 10.40 22.24 3.85
CA LEU A 3 11.56 21.64 4.56
C LEU A 3 12.81 21.52 3.68
N TRP A 4 12.64 21.50 2.34
CA TRP A 4 13.71 21.38 1.35
C TRP A 4 13.96 22.65 0.51
N ALA A 5 13.42 23.81 0.90
CA ALA A 5 13.55 25.07 0.13
C ALA A 5 15.00 25.51 -0.13
N GLY A 6 15.95 25.14 0.73
CA GLY A 6 17.37 25.37 0.51
C GLY A 6 17.69 26.84 0.15
N ARG A 7 18.22 27.05 -1.06
CA ARG A 7 18.59 28.38 -1.60
C ARG A 7 17.44 29.10 -2.31
N PHE A 8 16.29 28.44 -2.52
CA PHE A 8 15.17 29.02 -3.25
C PHE A 8 14.42 30.01 -2.36
N GLN A 9 14.28 31.25 -2.85
CA GLN A 9 13.57 32.33 -2.18
C GLN A 9 12.17 32.60 -2.77
N LYS A 10 11.92 32.09 -3.98
CA LYS A 10 10.61 32.21 -4.64
C LYS A 10 9.70 31.07 -4.20
N GLU A 11 8.44 31.38 -4.04
CA GLU A 11 7.40 30.39 -3.86
C GLU A 11 7.27 29.53 -5.14
N THR A 12 7.06 28.25 -4.97
CA THR A 12 6.83 27.32 -6.09
C THR A 12 5.44 27.57 -6.65
N ASP A 13 5.30 27.55 -7.98
CA ASP A 13 4.01 27.65 -8.65
C ASP A 13 3.05 26.57 -8.14
N THR A 14 1.78 26.91 -7.95
CA THR A 14 0.75 26.00 -7.45
C THR A 14 0.56 24.78 -8.35
N LEU A 15 0.67 24.95 -9.67
CA LEU A 15 0.60 23.82 -10.63
C LEU A 15 1.75 22.83 -10.46
N VAL A 16 2.95 23.33 -10.15
CA VAL A 16 4.13 22.49 -9.88
C VAL A 16 3.96 21.74 -8.55
N ASN A 17 3.40 22.39 -7.53
CA ASN A 17 3.10 21.74 -6.26
C ASN A 17 2.07 20.62 -6.45
N ASP A 18 0.99 20.89 -7.18
CA ASP A 18 -0.06 19.91 -7.46
C ASP A 18 0.48 18.73 -8.29
N PHE A 19 1.28 19.01 -9.31
CA PHE A 19 1.91 17.97 -10.13
C PHE A 19 2.85 17.06 -9.36
N ASN A 20 3.60 17.61 -8.39
CA ASN A 20 4.55 16.85 -7.59
C ASN A 20 3.92 16.18 -6.37
N SER A 21 2.72 16.59 -5.97
CA SER A 21 2.06 16.05 -4.78
C SER A 21 1.59 14.62 -5.02
N SER A 22 1.97 13.72 -4.09
CA SER A 22 1.54 12.31 -4.07
C SER A 22 0.53 12.00 -2.98
N ILE A 23 0.24 12.97 -2.10
CA ILE A 23 -0.62 12.76 -0.91
C ILE A 23 -1.99 12.16 -1.25
N GLY A 24 -2.54 12.46 -2.44
CA GLY A 24 -3.83 11.94 -2.88
C GLY A 24 -3.89 10.41 -3.00
N PHE A 25 -2.76 9.73 -3.16
CA PHE A 25 -2.68 8.28 -3.25
C PHE A 25 -1.75 7.63 -2.23
N ASP A 26 -0.72 8.32 -1.74
CA ASP A 26 0.22 7.75 -0.76
C ASP A 26 -0.23 7.91 0.68
N ALA A 27 -1.25 8.73 0.96
CA ALA A 27 -1.86 8.86 2.28
C ALA A 27 -2.16 7.48 2.92
N ARG A 28 -2.51 6.46 2.12
CA ARG A 28 -2.75 5.09 2.59
C ARG A 28 -1.55 4.40 3.23
N LEU A 29 -0.34 4.92 3.03
CA LEU A 29 0.89 4.36 3.57
C LEU A 29 1.22 4.87 4.99
N TYR A 30 0.36 5.72 5.59
CA TYR A 30 0.63 6.35 6.89
C TYR A 30 1.05 5.37 7.97
N LYS A 31 0.40 4.20 8.02
CA LYS A 31 0.68 3.17 9.01
C LYS A 31 2.06 2.56 8.84
N GLN A 32 2.41 2.22 7.59
CA GLN A 32 3.69 1.61 7.26
C GLN A 32 4.84 2.61 7.46
N ASP A 33 4.64 3.89 7.08
CA ASP A 33 5.61 4.95 7.33
C ASP A 33 5.88 5.13 8.83
N ILE A 34 4.83 5.19 9.64
CA ILE A 34 4.97 5.32 11.09
C ILE A 34 5.70 4.11 11.68
N GLN A 35 5.35 2.88 11.27
CA GLN A 35 6.02 1.65 11.72
C GLN A 35 7.49 1.64 11.34
N GLY A 36 7.81 1.93 10.09
CA GLY A 36 9.19 2.01 9.59
C GLY A 36 9.99 3.09 10.30
N SER A 37 9.38 4.25 10.52
CA SER A 37 9.96 5.38 11.23
C SER A 37 10.22 5.10 12.72
N MET A 38 9.32 4.39 13.41
CA MET A 38 9.57 3.94 14.79
C MET A 38 10.74 2.97 14.88
N ALA A 39 10.83 2.01 13.94
CA ALA A 39 11.94 1.06 13.88
C ALA A 39 13.29 1.78 13.61
N HIS A 40 13.27 2.76 12.70
CA HIS A 40 14.42 3.58 12.37
C HIS A 40 14.89 4.41 13.58
N ALA A 41 13.99 5.10 14.27
CA ALA A 41 14.32 5.85 15.48
C ALA A 41 14.90 4.96 16.59
N ALA A 42 14.33 3.78 16.80
CA ALA A 42 14.85 2.79 17.76
C ALA A 42 16.28 2.34 17.40
N MET A 43 16.56 2.14 16.11
CA MET A 43 17.89 1.81 15.63
C MET A 43 18.87 2.95 15.88
N LEU A 44 18.49 4.20 15.55
CA LEU A 44 19.35 5.36 15.76
C LEU A 44 19.74 5.54 17.23
N GLY A 45 18.80 5.34 18.16
CA GLY A 45 19.07 5.40 19.61
C GLY A 45 20.00 4.28 20.04
N ARG A 46 19.74 3.01 19.64
CA ARG A 46 20.60 1.86 20.01
C ARG A 46 22.02 1.98 19.51
N GLN A 47 22.23 2.62 18.37
CA GLN A 47 23.57 2.82 17.81
C GLN A 47 24.24 4.11 18.32
N GLY A 48 23.60 4.85 19.22
CA GLY A 48 24.13 6.10 19.76
C GLY A 48 24.30 7.21 18.71
N ILE A 49 23.52 7.16 17.61
CA ILE A 49 23.51 8.21 16.57
C ILE A 49 22.69 9.40 17.04
N ILE A 50 21.62 9.13 17.78
CA ILE A 50 20.84 10.11 18.53
C ILE A 50 20.76 9.64 19.99
N GLU A 51 20.45 10.57 20.90
CA GLU A 51 20.28 10.23 22.31
C GLU A 51 19.07 9.29 22.50
N GLU A 52 19.19 8.33 23.43
CA GLU A 52 18.14 7.34 23.69
C GLU A 52 16.79 7.99 24.04
N HIS A 53 16.84 9.01 24.90
CA HIS A 53 15.66 9.77 25.30
C HIS A 53 14.96 10.51 24.13
N GLU A 54 15.73 10.89 23.09
CA GLU A 54 15.17 11.51 21.88
C GLU A 54 14.51 10.45 20.99
N ALA A 55 15.14 9.26 20.87
CA ALA A 55 14.53 8.14 20.17
C ALA A 55 13.18 7.73 20.79
N GLU A 56 13.12 7.64 22.12
CA GLU A 56 11.87 7.38 22.84
C GLU A 56 10.80 8.46 22.61
N LYS A 57 11.21 9.74 22.64
CA LYS A 57 10.32 10.87 22.37
C LYS A 57 9.75 10.82 20.96
N ILE A 58 10.56 10.50 19.97
CA ILE A 58 10.14 10.31 18.56
C ILE A 58 9.14 9.16 18.47
N ILE A 59 9.46 7.99 19.03
CA ILE A 59 8.59 6.81 18.98
C ILE A 59 7.24 7.09 19.64
N ASN A 60 7.22 7.75 20.78
CA ASN A 60 5.97 8.08 21.47
C ASN A 60 5.16 9.15 20.68
N GLY A 61 5.81 10.13 20.09
CA GLY A 61 5.16 11.08 19.20
C GLY A 61 4.52 10.42 17.98
N LEU A 62 5.21 9.47 17.35
CA LEU A 62 4.69 8.70 16.22
C LEU A 62 3.49 7.82 16.60
N LYS A 63 3.52 7.18 17.77
CA LYS A 63 2.36 6.41 18.29
C LYS A 63 1.13 7.29 18.48
N THR A 64 1.32 8.50 19.02
CA THR A 64 0.23 9.46 19.20
C THR A 64 -0.35 9.89 17.84
N ILE A 65 0.51 10.19 16.86
CA ILE A 65 0.09 10.54 15.50
C ILE A 65 -0.71 9.39 14.87
N LEU A 66 -0.25 8.14 15.00
CA LEU A 66 -0.97 6.97 14.50
C LEU A 66 -2.39 6.88 15.08
N SER A 67 -2.50 7.02 16.40
CA SER A 67 -3.80 6.97 17.09
C SER A 67 -4.75 8.09 16.64
N GLU A 68 -4.22 9.27 16.38
CA GLU A 68 -5.03 10.41 15.90
C GLU A 68 -5.49 10.22 14.45
N ILE A 69 -4.63 9.69 13.58
CA ILE A 69 -5.01 9.37 12.18
C ILE A 69 -6.10 8.30 12.17
N GLU A 70 -5.95 7.25 12.98
CA GLU A 70 -6.94 6.15 13.09
C GLU A 70 -8.26 6.60 13.74
N GLY A 71 -8.25 7.70 14.50
CA GLY A 71 -9.43 8.33 15.11
C GLY A 71 -10.13 9.36 14.24
N ASP A 72 -9.83 9.43 12.94
CA ASP A 72 -10.38 10.41 11.97
C ASP A 72 -10.15 11.89 12.36
N GLY A 73 -9.13 12.15 13.20
CA GLY A 73 -8.83 13.49 13.71
C GLY A 73 -7.79 14.29 12.92
N VAL A 74 -7.29 13.78 11.79
CA VAL A 74 -6.17 14.39 11.06
C VAL A 74 -6.51 14.60 9.59
N GLU A 75 -6.36 15.86 9.14
CA GLU A 75 -6.34 16.18 7.72
C GLU A 75 -4.90 16.36 7.24
N PHE A 76 -4.53 15.71 6.14
CA PHE A 76 -3.22 15.87 5.53
C PHE A 76 -3.17 17.13 4.66
N SER A 77 -2.08 17.88 4.79
CA SER A 77 -1.85 19.10 4.01
C SER A 77 -1.26 18.77 2.64
N LEU A 78 -1.85 19.31 1.58
CA LEU A 78 -1.31 19.28 0.21
C LEU A 78 0.04 20.01 0.10
N ASP A 79 0.29 21.00 0.96
CA ASP A 79 1.54 21.74 0.96
C ASP A 79 2.75 20.90 1.37
N ASN A 80 2.50 19.78 2.03
CA ASN A 80 3.55 18.84 2.47
C ASN A 80 3.85 17.74 1.43
N GLU A 81 3.35 17.86 0.20
CA GLU A 81 3.70 17.05 -0.94
C GLU A 81 3.34 15.54 -0.80
N ASP A 82 3.83 14.85 0.24
CA ASP A 82 3.65 13.42 0.49
C ASP A 82 3.24 13.09 1.94
N ILE A 83 2.86 11.85 2.20
CA ILE A 83 2.48 11.37 3.53
C ILE A 83 3.64 11.45 4.52
N HIS A 84 4.86 11.21 4.05
CA HIS A 84 6.06 11.20 4.88
C HIS A 84 6.37 12.58 5.42
N MET A 85 6.29 13.63 4.59
CA MET A 85 6.44 15.02 5.00
C MET A 85 5.30 15.46 5.93
N ASN A 86 4.08 15.00 5.71
CA ASN A 86 2.96 15.27 6.60
C ASN A 86 3.25 14.72 8.02
N ILE A 87 3.64 13.44 8.12
CA ILE A 87 3.96 12.81 9.40
C ILE A 87 5.17 13.48 10.07
N GLU A 88 6.23 13.80 9.33
CA GLU A 88 7.42 14.48 9.84
C GLU A 88 7.11 15.89 10.33
N ALA A 89 6.27 16.66 9.62
CA ALA A 89 5.80 17.98 10.03
C ALA A 89 4.96 17.89 11.31
N MET A 90 3.99 16.97 11.38
CA MET A 90 3.17 16.72 12.56
C MET A 90 4.04 16.34 13.77
N LEU A 91 5.02 15.47 13.57
CA LEU A 91 5.95 15.05 14.62
C LEU A 91 6.76 16.24 15.12
N THR A 92 7.36 17.01 14.20
CA THR A 92 8.18 18.19 14.55
C THR A 92 7.36 19.24 15.30
N GLN A 93 6.11 19.45 14.90
CA GLN A 93 5.23 20.40 15.59
C GLN A 93 4.96 19.98 17.04
N ARG A 94 4.87 18.67 17.33
CA ARG A 94 4.57 18.15 18.68
C ARG A 94 5.78 18.06 19.59
N ILE A 95 6.90 17.57 19.07
CA ILE A 95 8.07 17.28 19.91
C ILE A 95 9.28 18.20 19.66
N GLY A 96 9.13 19.18 18.75
CA GLY A 96 10.16 20.18 18.47
C GLY A 96 11.37 19.60 17.72
N ASP A 97 12.57 20.07 18.04
CA ASP A 97 13.80 19.73 17.32
C ASP A 97 14.15 18.24 17.34
N ALA A 98 13.70 17.47 18.32
CA ALA A 98 13.86 16.02 18.34
C ALA A 98 13.20 15.36 17.11
N GLY A 99 12.04 15.90 16.65
CA GLY A 99 11.34 15.40 15.47
C GLY A 99 12.15 15.49 14.18
N LYS A 100 12.94 16.54 14.03
CA LYS A 100 13.81 16.74 12.87
C LYS A 100 14.92 15.70 12.74
N ARG A 101 15.26 15.00 13.84
CA ARG A 101 16.28 13.95 13.85
C ARG A 101 15.78 12.61 13.31
N LEU A 102 14.48 12.46 13.10
CA LEU A 102 13.90 11.25 12.53
C LEU A 102 14.51 10.91 11.17
N HIS A 103 14.81 11.92 10.35
CA HIS A 103 15.35 11.71 9.00
C HIS A 103 16.86 11.43 8.97
N THR A 104 17.54 11.38 10.11
CA THR A 104 18.99 11.15 10.21
C THR A 104 19.38 9.86 9.51
N ALA A 105 20.38 9.93 8.64
CA ALA A 105 20.95 8.79 7.91
C ALA A 105 19.93 7.98 7.08
N ARG A 106 18.84 8.60 6.63
CA ARG A 106 17.81 7.96 5.81
C ARG A 106 17.53 8.80 4.56
N SER A 107 17.42 8.14 3.40
CA SER A 107 16.89 8.75 2.19
C SER A 107 15.37 8.58 2.12
N ARG A 108 14.68 9.55 1.50
CA ARG A 108 13.25 9.41 1.18
C ARG A 108 13.00 8.17 0.30
N ASN A 109 13.91 7.86 -0.61
CA ASN A 109 13.81 6.69 -1.47
C ASN A 109 13.80 5.37 -0.69
N ASP A 110 14.65 5.25 0.35
CA ASP A 110 14.68 4.07 1.22
C ASP A 110 13.37 3.94 2.00
N GLN A 111 12.86 5.06 2.51
CA GLN A 111 11.62 5.15 3.26
C GLN A 111 10.44 4.68 2.40
N VAL A 112 10.22 5.29 1.23
CA VAL A 112 9.13 4.92 0.31
C VAL A 112 9.21 3.45 -0.11
N ALA A 113 10.41 2.93 -0.38
CA ALA A 113 10.60 1.53 -0.76
C ALA A 113 10.23 0.56 0.36
N VAL A 114 10.58 0.86 1.62
CA VAL A 114 10.20 0.05 2.78
C VAL A 114 8.70 0.08 2.99
N ASP A 115 8.08 1.27 2.97
CA ASP A 115 6.66 1.45 3.23
C ASP A 115 5.80 0.74 2.19
N THR A 116 6.16 0.86 0.91
CA THR A 116 5.50 0.13 -0.17
C THR A 116 5.59 -1.39 0.03
N ARG A 117 6.75 -1.91 0.44
CA ARG A 117 6.93 -3.34 0.70
C ARG A 117 6.14 -3.81 1.91
N LEU A 118 6.09 -3.02 2.99
CA LEU A 118 5.28 -3.33 4.17
C LEU A 118 3.80 -3.34 3.81
N TYR A 119 3.32 -2.34 3.08
CA TYR A 119 1.95 -2.26 2.60
C TYR A 119 1.56 -3.48 1.76
N VAL A 120 2.36 -3.83 0.75
CA VAL A 120 2.12 -5.01 -0.10
C VAL A 120 2.13 -6.30 0.73
N LYS A 121 3.04 -6.41 1.70
CA LYS A 121 3.11 -7.57 2.61
C LYS A 121 1.85 -7.71 3.46
N GLU A 122 1.23 -6.62 3.88
CA GLU A 122 -0.03 -6.62 4.64
C GLU A 122 -1.25 -6.90 3.76
N GLU A 123 -1.28 -6.35 2.53
CA GLU A 123 -2.42 -6.50 1.61
C GLU A 123 -2.50 -7.87 0.93
N ILE A 124 -1.36 -8.54 0.68
CA ILE A 124 -1.35 -9.86 0.04
C ILE A 124 -2.20 -10.89 0.81
N PRO A 125 -2.09 -11.07 2.13
CA PRO A 125 -2.95 -11.99 2.88
C PRO A 125 -4.44 -11.65 2.77
N VAL A 126 -4.80 -10.36 2.71
CA VAL A 126 -6.19 -9.93 2.54
C VAL A 126 -6.71 -10.35 1.16
N LEU A 127 -5.92 -10.15 0.11
CA LEU A 127 -6.27 -10.59 -1.25
C LEU A 127 -6.40 -12.11 -1.34
N ILE A 128 -5.47 -12.86 -0.73
CA ILE A 128 -5.54 -14.33 -0.67
C ILE A 128 -6.85 -14.75 0.00
N GLY A 129 -7.23 -14.11 1.12
CA GLY A 129 -8.50 -14.38 1.79
C GLY A 129 -9.70 -14.20 0.87
N LYS A 130 -9.75 -13.09 0.11
CA LYS A 130 -10.84 -12.81 -0.84
C LYS A 130 -10.90 -13.84 -1.98
N VAL A 131 -9.74 -14.29 -2.50
CA VAL A 131 -9.68 -15.34 -3.53
C VAL A 131 -10.22 -16.66 -2.98
N LEU A 132 -9.80 -17.07 -1.78
CA LEU A 132 -10.30 -18.29 -1.13
C LEU A 132 -11.81 -18.23 -0.87
N ASP A 133 -12.35 -17.08 -0.54
CA ASP A 133 -13.79 -16.90 -0.35
C ASP A 133 -14.55 -17.06 -1.68
N LEU A 134 -14.02 -16.50 -2.77
CA LEU A 134 -14.57 -16.70 -4.11
C LEU A 134 -14.57 -18.19 -4.50
N GLU A 135 -13.44 -18.89 -4.28
CA GLU A 135 -13.33 -20.34 -4.54
C GLU A 135 -14.36 -21.14 -3.74
N ARG A 136 -14.53 -20.84 -2.45
CA ARG A 136 -15.57 -21.50 -1.61
C ARG A 136 -16.97 -21.31 -2.17
N VAL A 137 -17.29 -20.08 -2.64
CA VAL A 137 -18.59 -19.78 -3.25
C VAL A 137 -18.80 -20.57 -4.54
N LEU A 138 -17.80 -20.64 -5.41
CA LEU A 138 -17.86 -21.42 -6.66
C LEU A 138 -18.09 -22.89 -6.39
N VAL A 139 -17.34 -23.48 -5.46
CA VAL A 139 -17.51 -24.89 -5.05
C VAL A 139 -18.90 -25.14 -4.45
N LYS A 140 -19.37 -24.24 -3.57
CA LYS A 140 -20.71 -24.35 -2.97
C LYS A 140 -21.81 -24.30 -4.04
N LYS A 141 -21.70 -23.41 -5.02
CA LYS A 141 -22.64 -23.30 -6.15
C LYS A 141 -22.59 -24.54 -7.02
N ALA A 142 -21.40 -25.05 -7.35
CA ALA A 142 -21.24 -26.27 -8.12
C ALA A 142 -21.93 -27.49 -7.44
N LYS A 143 -21.70 -27.68 -6.15
CA LYS A 143 -22.33 -28.75 -5.38
C LYS A 143 -23.86 -28.68 -5.36
N ALA A 144 -24.42 -27.47 -5.35
CA ALA A 144 -25.87 -27.28 -5.35
C ALA A 144 -26.54 -27.52 -6.72
N HIS A 145 -25.75 -27.61 -7.82
CA HIS A 145 -26.22 -27.63 -9.18
C HIS A 145 -25.58 -28.76 -10.02
N LEU A 146 -25.30 -29.92 -9.41
CA LEU A 146 -24.63 -31.03 -10.09
C LEU A 146 -25.42 -31.50 -11.30
N ASP A 147 -26.75 -31.58 -11.21
CA ASP A 147 -27.65 -32.08 -12.23
C ASP A 147 -28.35 -30.99 -13.06
N THR A 148 -27.99 -29.74 -12.85
CA THR A 148 -28.58 -28.62 -13.58
C THR A 148 -27.94 -28.50 -14.96
N VAL A 149 -28.64 -29.02 -15.99
CA VAL A 149 -28.21 -28.98 -17.38
C VAL A 149 -28.40 -27.60 -17.98
N MET A 150 -27.42 -27.11 -18.73
CA MET A 150 -27.46 -25.87 -19.48
C MET A 150 -26.78 -26.03 -20.86
N PRO A 151 -27.12 -25.17 -21.84
CA PRO A 151 -26.41 -25.18 -23.12
C PRO A 151 -25.03 -24.55 -22.98
N GLY A 152 -24.01 -25.20 -23.49
CA GLY A 152 -22.69 -24.59 -23.74
C GLY A 152 -22.73 -23.83 -25.06
N TYR A 153 -22.05 -22.69 -25.15
CA TYR A 153 -22.02 -21.83 -26.34
C TYR A 153 -20.61 -21.76 -26.92
N THR A 154 -20.54 -21.64 -28.23
CA THR A 154 -19.34 -21.34 -29.00
C THR A 154 -19.70 -20.34 -30.09
N HIS A 155 -19.01 -19.22 -30.20
CA HIS A 155 -19.30 -18.14 -31.16
C HIS A 155 -20.80 -17.70 -31.15
N LEU A 156 -21.37 -17.55 -29.96
CA LEU A 156 -22.79 -17.22 -29.72
C LEU A 156 -23.79 -18.27 -30.23
N GLN A 157 -23.33 -19.47 -30.60
CA GLN A 157 -24.16 -20.58 -31.06
C GLN A 157 -24.19 -21.71 -30.01
N ARG A 158 -25.30 -22.39 -29.88
CA ARG A 158 -25.42 -23.57 -29.04
C ARG A 158 -24.51 -24.67 -29.56
N ALA A 159 -23.58 -25.13 -28.73
CA ALA A 159 -22.62 -26.16 -29.11
C ALA A 159 -22.97 -27.52 -28.50
N GLN A 160 -22.89 -27.65 -27.18
CA GLN A 160 -23.08 -28.91 -26.48
C GLN A 160 -23.77 -28.73 -25.14
N PRO A 161 -24.48 -29.74 -24.60
CA PRO A 161 -24.96 -29.66 -23.23
C PRO A 161 -23.80 -29.69 -22.23
N THR A 162 -23.95 -28.95 -21.16
CA THR A 162 -23.03 -28.98 -20.01
C THR A 162 -23.85 -28.87 -18.73
N THR A 163 -23.23 -29.00 -17.56
CA THR A 163 -23.89 -28.70 -16.29
C THR A 163 -23.43 -27.34 -15.72
N PHE A 164 -24.30 -26.71 -14.97
CA PHE A 164 -23.92 -25.44 -14.27
C PHE A 164 -22.77 -25.69 -13.28
N ALA A 165 -22.75 -26.86 -12.64
CA ALA A 165 -21.64 -27.27 -11.78
C ALA A 165 -20.30 -27.29 -12.53
N HIS A 166 -20.27 -27.92 -13.74
CA HIS A 166 -19.07 -27.97 -14.58
C HIS A 166 -18.60 -26.55 -14.94
N TYR A 167 -19.52 -25.66 -15.31
CA TYR A 167 -19.22 -24.26 -15.60
C TYR A 167 -18.58 -23.54 -14.41
N MET A 168 -19.11 -23.68 -13.19
CA MET A 168 -18.55 -23.08 -11.98
C MET A 168 -17.15 -23.61 -11.65
N ILE A 169 -16.94 -24.92 -11.79
CA ILE A 169 -15.62 -25.54 -11.54
C ILE A 169 -14.61 -25.16 -12.62
N CYS A 170 -15.03 -24.93 -13.86
CA CYS A 170 -14.16 -24.40 -14.90
C CYS A 170 -13.60 -23.01 -14.51
N LEU A 171 -14.41 -22.12 -13.90
CA LEU A 171 -13.95 -20.83 -13.42
C LEU A 171 -12.87 -20.98 -12.34
N LEU A 172 -13.02 -21.94 -11.42
CA LEU A 172 -12.02 -22.25 -10.41
C LEU A 172 -10.71 -22.74 -11.03
N TYR A 173 -10.79 -23.62 -12.02
CA TYR A 173 -9.64 -24.24 -12.67
C TYR A 173 -8.89 -23.29 -13.61
N THR A 174 -9.61 -22.39 -14.31
CA THR A 174 -9.04 -21.45 -15.29
C THR A 174 -8.67 -20.10 -14.69
N SER A 175 -8.88 -19.88 -13.42
CA SER A 175 -8.38 -18.69 -12.72
C SER A 175 -6.87 -18.61 -12.89
N PRO A 176 -6.24 -17.40 -13.00
CA PRO A 176 -4.94 -17.18 -13.66
C PRO A 176 -3.86 -18.20 -13.27
N SER A 177 -3.73 -19.20 -14.11
CA SER A 177 -2.72 -20.25 -14.00
C SER A 177 -1.41 -19.77 -14.62
N PRO A 178 -0.25 -20.14 -14.08
CA PRO A 178 1.03 -19.95 -14.75
C PRO A 178 1.08 -20.53 -16.18
N ARG A 179 0.19 -21.47 -16.50
CA ARG A 179 0.02 -22.02 -17.86
C ARG A 179 -0.57 -21.02 -18.84
N ASP A 180 -1.43 -20.11 -18.41
CA ASP A 180 -2.03 -19.10 -19.27
C ASP A 180 -0.98 -18.10 -19.77
N ARG A 181 0.09 -17.88 -18.99
CA ARG A 181 1.25 -17.08 -19.42
C ARG A 181 2.02 -17.71 -20.60
N SER A 182 1.97 -19.03 -20.78
CA SER A 182 2.70 -19.69 -21.87
C SER A 182 2.00 -19.52 -23.22
N VAL A 183 0.69 -19.26 -23.21
CA VAL A 183 -0.12 -19.04 -24.44
C VAL A 183 -0.10 -17.56 -24.84
N SER A 184 0.11 -16.64 -23.90
CA SER A 184 0.14 -15.21 -24.13
C SER A 184 1.56 -14.65 -24.31
N ARG A 185 2.58 -15.48 -24.41
CA ARG A 185 3.93 -15.01 -24.74
C ARG A 185 3.91 -14.42 -26.12
N MET A 186 3.92 -13.10 -26.20
CA MET A 186 4.41 -12.44 -27.40
C MET A 186 5.83 -12.93 -27.65
N PRO A 187 6.18 -13.30 -28.90
CA PRO A 187 7.56 -13.63 -29.22
C PRO A 187 8.41 -12.45 -28.75
N SER A 188 9.41 -12.70 -27.90
CA SER A 188 10.43 -11.71 -27.66
C SER A 188 11.00 -11.40 -29.03
N ALA A 189 10.89 -10.14 -29.47
CA ALA A 189 11.58 -9.67 -30.64
C ALA A 189 13.07 -9.96 -30.44
N ALA A 190 13.60 -10.78 -31.32
CA ALA A 190 15.02 -11.06 -31.43
C ALA A 190 15.75 -9.81 -31.90
#